data_5994293a9291df47f71c5de8ce30ae8e
#
_entry.id   5994293a9291df47f71c5de8ce30ae8e
#
_cell.length_a   1.000
_cell.length_b   1.000
_cell.length_c   1.000
_cell.angle_alpha   90.00
_cell.angle_beta   90.00
_cell.angle_gamma   90.00
#
_symmetry.space_group_name_H-M   'P 1'
#
loop_
_entity.id
_entity.type
_entity.pdbx_description
1 polymer ?
#
loop_
_entity_poly.entity_id
_entity_poly.type
_entity_poly.pdbx_seq_one_letter_code
_entity_poly.pdbx_strand_id
1 'polypeptide(L)' 'MIKFRKGDLIYTEKWDTYAVFIGKGTWMGWIQVYLPDTGERKQVHDYVWELV' A
#
# COMPACT_ATOMS: atom_id res chain seq x y z
N MET A 1 3.72 10.40 -8.62
CA MET A 1 4.25 10.78 -7.30
C MET A 1 3.55 10.00 -6.22
N ILE A 2 4.31 9.45 -5.29
CA ILE A 2 3.75 8.67 -4.19
C ILE A 2 3.22 9.62 -3.12
N LYS A 3 1.97 9.44 -2.74
CA LYS A 3 1.28 10.30 -1.78
C LYS A 3 1.29 9.79 -0.34
N PHE A 4 1.96 8.66 -0.10
CA PHE A 4 2.02 8.04 1.21
C PHE A 4 3.41 8.15 1.81
N ARG A 5 3.48 8.03 3.13
CA ARG A 5 4.74 7.99 3.88
C ARG A 5 4.88 6.64 4.55
N LYS A 6 6.11 6.21 4.75
CA LYS A 6 6.39 4.96 5.43
C LYS A 6 5.66 4.93 6.78
N GLY A 7 4.92 3.87 7.01
CA GLY A 7 4.14 3.70 8.23
C GLY A 7 2.70 4.14 8.13
N ASP A 8 2.32 4.79 7.02
CA ASP A 8 0.93 5.22 6.86
C ASP A 8 0.01 4.03 6.71
N LEU A 9 -1.15 4.12 7.37
CA LEU A 9 -2.22 3.15 7.19
C LEU A 9 -3.03 3.57 5.96
N ILE A 10 -3.18 2.65 5.03
CA ILE A 10 -3.90 2.89 3.78
C ILE A 10 -4.97 1.83 3.57
N TYR A 11 -5.96 2.15 2.77
CA TYR A 11 -7.12 1.30 2.54
C TYR A 11 -7.44 1.24 1.05
N THR A 12 -7.90 0.09 0.58
CA THR A 12 -8.41 -0.05 -0.78
C THR A 12 -9.82 -0.62 -0.77
N GLU A 13 -10.73 0.03 -1.47
CA GLU A 13 -12.08 -0.47 -1.67
C GLU A 13 -12.11 -1.71 -2.56
N LYS A 14 -11.18 -1.79 -3.50
CA LYS A 14 -11.16 -2.87 -4.48
C LYS A 14 -11.13 -4.25 -3.81
N TRP A 15 -10.37 -4.37 -2.73
CA TRP A 15 -10.28 -5.63 -2.00
C TRP A 15 -10.79 -5.51 -0.57
N ASP A 16 -11.32 -4.34 -0.21
CA ASP A 16 -11.82 -4.08 1.14
C ASP A 16 -10.80 -4.47 2.19
N THR A 17 -9.61 -3.94 2.07
CA THR A 17 -8.52 -4.30 2.98
C THR A 17 -7.64 -3.11 3.32
N TYR A 18 -7.00 -3.21 4.48
CA TYR A 18 -6.04 -2.22 4.95
C TYR A 18 -4.63 -2.74 4.78
N ALA A 19 -3.70 -1.82 4.65
CA ALA A 19 -2.28 -2.17 4.60
C ALA A 19 -1.46 -1.02 5.15
N VAL A 20 -0.20 -1.30 5.46
CA VAL A 20 0.74 -0.28 5.91
C VAL A 20 1.71 -0.02 4.76
N PHE A 21 1.83 1.25 4.38
CA PHE A 21 2.77 1.63 3.33
C PHE A 21 4.20 1.50 3.85
N ILE A 22 5.06 0.81 3.12
CA ILE A 22 6.45 0.62 3.56
C ILE A 22 7.48 1.21 2.59
N GLY A 23 7.09 1.56 1.39
CA GLY A 23 8.03 2.23 0.48
C GLY A 23 7.63 2.13 -0.96
N LYS A 24 8.49 2.65 -1.83
CA LYS A 24 8.30 2.56 -3.27
C LYS A 24 8.39 1.11 -3.73
N GLY A 25 7.63 0.79 -4.78
CA GLY A 25 7.76 -0.49 -5.45
C GLY A 25 8.95 -0.50 -6.40
N THR A 26 9.15 -1.64 -7.04
CA THR A 26 10.23 -1.82 -8.01
C THR A 26 10.01 -0.97 -9.26
N TRP A 27 8.76 -0.80 -9.67
CA TRP A 27 8.41 -0.04 -10.87
C TRP A 27 7.65 1.21 -10.54
N MET A 28 7.65 2.16 -11.47
CA MET A 28 6.90 3.40 -11.33
C MET A 28 5.41 3.08 -11.18
N GLY A 29 4.76 3.75 -10.23
CA GLY A 29 3.33 3.53 -9.96
C GLY A 29 3.05 2.34 -9.05
N TRP A 30 4.08 1.63 -8.61
CA TRP A 30 3.95 0.53 -7.67
C TRP A 30 4.46 0.95 -6.30
N ILE A 31 3.84 0.37 -5.27
CA ILE A 31 4.27 0.59 -3.88
C ILE A 31 4.39 -0.74 -3.18
N GLN A 32 5.19 -0.76 -2.14
CA GLN A 32 5.31 -1.92 -1.27
C GLN A 32 4.47 -1.69 -0.03
N VAL A 33 3.68 -2.68 0.32
CA VAL A 33 2.81 -2.61 1.49
C VAL A 33 2.97 -3.85 2.35
N TYR A 34 2.65 -3.69 3.63
CA TYR A 34 2.58 -4.78 4.58
C TYR A 34 1.11 -5.03 4.88
N LEU A 35 0.68 -6.28 4.79
CA LEU A 35 -0.69 -6.68 5.07
C LEU A 35 -0.76 -7.27 6.47
N PRO A 36 -1.30 -6.53 7.46
CA PRO A 36 -1.33 -7.01 8.84
C PRO A 36 -2.11 -8.31 9.02
N ASP A 37 -3.15 -8.50 8.22
CA ASP A 37 -4.01 -9.68 8.34
C ASP A 37 -3.27 -10.98 8.07
N THR A 38 -2.34 -10.95 7.13
CA THR A 38 -1.61 -12.15 6.71
C THR A 38 -0.14 -12.11 7.07
N GLY A 39 0.39 -10.93 7.44
CA GLY A 39 1.80 -10.76 7.70
C GLY A 39 2.65 -10.72 6.45
N GLU A 40 2.04 -10.57 5.29
CA GLU A 40 2.76 -10.57 4.02
C GLU A 40 3.14 -9.18 3.57
N ARG A 41 4.22 -9.11 2.78
CA ARG A 41 4.59 -7.89 2.05
C ARG A 41 4.26 -8.11 0.60
N LYS A 42 3.67 -7.10 -0.03
CA LYS A 42 3.31 -7.18 -1.45
C LYS A 42 3.62 -5.89 -2.16
N GLN A 43 3.79 -5.97 -3.47
CA GLN A 43 3.83 -4.79 -4.31
C GLN A 43 2.49 -4.65 -4.99
N VAL A 44 1.93 -3.45 -4.95
CA VAL A 44 0.60 -3.17 -5.49
C VAL A 44 0.65 -1.82 -6.20
N HIS A 45 -0.36 -1.57 -7.04
CA HIS A 45 -0.50 -0.27 -7.70
C HIS A 45 -0.96 0.78 -6.69
N ASP A 46 -0.39 1.96 -6.75
CA ASP A 46 -0.68 3.01 -5.77
C ASP A 46 -2.06 3.64 -5.95
N TYR A 47 -2.59 3.65 -7.17
CA TYR A 47 -3.81 4.40 -7.48
C TYR A 47 -5.08 3.81 -6.88
N VAL A 48 -5.05 2.57 -6.44
CA VAL A 48 -6.24 1.95 -5.82
C VAL A 48 -6.27 2.11 -4.30
N TRP A 49 -5.29 2.80 -3.73
CA TRP A 49 -5.17 2.95 -2.28
C TRP A 49 -5.38 4.39 -1.86
N GLU A 50 -5.92 4.58 -0.65
CA GLU A 50 -6.15 5.90 -0.07
C GLU A 50 -5.68 5.92 1.37
N LEU A 51 -5.30 7.11 1.84
CA LEU A 51 -4.99 7.29 3.27
C LEU A 51 -6.28 7.10 4.08
N VAL A 52 -6.11 6.45 5.19
CA VAL A 52 -7.22 6.27 6.14
C VAL A 52 -7.51 7.58 6.87
#